data_056b55383846cb25bc0248bea73b6666
#
_entry.id   056b55383846cb25bc0248bea73b6666
#
_cell.length_a   1.000
_cell.length_b   1.000
_cell.length_c   1.000
_cell.angle_alpha   90.00
_cell.angle_beta   90.00
_cell.angle_gamma   90.00
#
_symmetry.space_group_name_H-M   'P 1'
#
loop_
_entity.id
_entity.type
_entity.pdbx_description
1 polymer ?
#
loop_
_entity_poly.entity_id
_entity_poly.type
_entity_poly.pdbx_seq_one_letter_code
_entity_poly.pdbx_strand_id
1 'polypeptide(L)'
;MAAMTRLTVAIVQQPAALLDLAESVRRAATAVTRAAADGARLVVFPETWLTGYPAWVFGLAGWKDPAAQHWHRLLLEQSPVIGPADRVDDDVQPIRAAAAKAGVTVVIGVNERAGRTGGTLFNSSLTIGPDGLTANLHRKLTPTHTERIVWAAGDGAGLDVVDVDGATIGSLICWEHFNPLARQALHVRGEEIHVAHWPDMADSHQIAARFYALEGRCFVISAAQILDTADVPADLLEPFRAGIGPDAPDQGWLFDGGSSIAGPDGNWIVPPVFAEARIITADLDLGRRYEESLDLDVAGHYSRPDVFNLTVNRRRPPAGGVIFTN
;
A
#
# COMPACT_ATOMS: atom_id res chain seq x y z
N MET A 1 0.22 21.04 23.85
CA MET A 1 -0.98 20.58 23.14
C MET A 1 -1.31 19.19 23.64
N ALA A 2 -2.54 18.93 24.05
CA ALA A 2 -2.94 17.55 24.36
C ALA A 2 -2.81 16.76 23.04
N ALA A 3 -2.07 15.64 23.05
CA ALA A 3 -1.99 14.75 21.90
C ALA A 3 -3.41 14.30 21.54
N MET A 4 -3.76 14.27 20.26
CA MET A 4 -5.01 13.65 19.82
C MET A 4 -4.97 12.19 20.27
N THR A 5 -5.91 11.79 21.10
CA THR A 5 -6.01 10.41 21.59
C THR A 5 -6.80 9.52 20.63
N ARG A 6 -7.48 10.09 19.65
CA ARG A 6 -8.30 9.35 18.67
C ARG A 6 -8.10 9.84 17.25
N LEU A 7 -8.02 8.90 16.32
CA LEU A 7 -7.93 9.16 14.88
C LEU A 7 -8.96 8.31 14.14
N THR A 8 -9.83 8.96 13.35
CA THR A 8 -10.75 8.25 12.44
C THR A 8 -10.02 7.90 11.15
N VAL A 9 -10.06 6.62 10.78
CA VAL A 9 -9.42 6.08 9.58
C VAL A 9 -10.45 5.44 8.66
N ALA A 10 -10.15 5.40 7.36
CA ALA A 10 -10.99 4.75 6.36
C ALA A 10 -10.16 3.85 5.45
N ILE A 11 -10.67 2.64 5.16
CA ILE A 11 -10.12 1.73 4.17
C ILE A 11 -11.07 1.69 2.97
N VAL A 12 -10.55 1.95 1.79
CA VAL A 12 -11.32 1.93 0.54
C VAL A 12 -11.24 0.51 -0.04
N GLN A 13 -12.12 -0.37 0.39
CA GLN A 13 -12.34 -1.69 -0.19
C GLN A 13 -13.38 -1.58 -1.32
N GLN A 14 -12.99 -0.91 -2.40
CA GLN A 14 -13.80 -0.75 -3.62
C GLN A 14 -12.94 -1.07 -4.84
N PRO A 15 -13.52 -1.60 -5.94
CA PRO A 15 -12.73 -1.97 -7.10
C PRO A 15 -12.14 -0.73 -7.79
N ALA A 16 -10.88 -0.84 -8.17
CA ALA A 16 -10.26 0.07 -9.12
C ALA A 16 -10.85 -0.16 -10.54
N ALA A 17 -10.56 0.74 -11.47
CA ALA A 17 -10.76 0.44 -12.88
C ALA A 17 -9.48 -0.24 -13.42
N LEU A 18 -9.57 -1.54 -13.68
CA LEU A 18 -8.41 -2.33 -14.10
C LEU A 18 -7.87 -1.80 -15.44
N LEU A 19 -6.57 -1.47 -15.47
CA LEU A 19 -5.87 -0.90 -16.63
C LEU A 19 -6.52 0.38 -17.22
N ASP A 20 -7.17 1.18 -16.35
CA ASP A 20 -7.70 2.50 -16.69
C ASP A 20 -7.30 3.51 -15.60
N LEU A 21 -6.20 4.24 -15.85
CA LEU A 21 -5.65 5.20 -14.91
C LEU A 21 -6.61 6.37 -14.64
N ALA A 22 -7.22 6.91 -15.70
CA ALA A 22 -8.07 8.09 -15.59
C ALA A 22 -9.31 7.80 -14.72
N GLU A 23 -9.96 6.66 -14.96
CA GLU A 23 -11.11 6.24 -14.19
C GLU A 23 -10.72 5.85 -12.74
N SER A 24 -9.58 5.15 -12.54
CA SER A 24 -9.07 4.81 -11.21
C SER A 24 -8.78 6.07 -10.38
N VAL A 25 -8.13 7.07 -10.97
CA VAL A 25 -7.87 8.37 -10.32
C VAL A 25 -9.16 9.09 -9.96
N ARG A 26 -10.17 9.08 -10.84
CA ARG A 26 -11.49 9.65 -10.57
C ARG A 26 -12.20 8.94 -9.41
N ARG A 27 -12.19 7.60 -9.41
CA ARG A 27 -12.76 6.78 -8.31
C ARG A 27 -12.05 7.06 -7.00
N ALA A 28 -10.71 7.12 -6.99
CA ALA A 28 -9.92 7.41 -5.79
C ALA A 28 -10.27 8.79 -5.21
N ALA A 29 -10.29 9.85 -6.02
CA ALA A 29 -10.63 11.20 -5.59
C ALA A 29 -12.06 11.27 -4.99
N THR A 30 -13.01 10.53 -5.58
CA THR A 30 -14.37 10.42 -5.07
C THR A 30 -14.41 9.70 -3.73
N ALA A 31 -13.69 8.57 -3.58
CA ALA A 31 -13.62 7.81 -2.35
C ALA A 31 -12.96 8.62 -1.21
N VAL A 32 -11.88 9.37 -1.50
CA VAL A 32 -11.23 10.28 -0.55
C VAL A 32 -12.23 11.34 -0.06
N THR A 33 -12.95 11.97 -0.97
CA THR A 33 -13.95 13.00 -0.60
C THR A 33 -15.05 12.43 0.28
N ARG A 34 -15.54 11.21 -0.03
CA ARG A 34 -16.57 10.53 0.75
C ARG A 34 -16.07 10.13 2.13
N ALA A 35 -14.90 9.48 2.21
CA ALA A 35 -14.31 9.07 3.48
C ALA A 35 -14.06 10.26 4.42
N ALA A 36 -13.58 11.38 3.85
CA ALA A 36 -13.38 12.62 4.61
C ALA A 36 -14.70 13.21 5.13
N ALA A 37 -15.78 13.14 4.33
CA ALA A 37 -17.12 13.57 4.78
C ALA A 37 -17.66 12.72 5.93
N ASP A 38 -17.25 11.44 6.01
CA ASP A 38 -17.57 10.52 7.10
C ASP A 38 -16.58 10.68 8.29
N GLY A 39 -15.72 11.70 8.28
CA GLY A 39 -14.82 12.08 9.38
C GLY A 39 -13.41 11.48 9.34
N ALA A 40 -13.07 10.69 8.32
CA ALA A 40 -11.73 10.11 8.20
C ALA A 40 -10.65 11.19 8.04
N ARG A 41 -9.53 11.01 8.74
CA ARG A 41 -8.30 11.83 8.64
C ARG A 41 -7.20 11.11 7.87
N LEU A 42 -7.27 9.77 7.82
CA LEU A 42 -6.41 8.89 7.05
C LEU A 42 -7.29 8.00 6.15
N VAL A 43 -7.02 8.02 4.85
CA VAL A 43 -7.73 7.21 3.85
C VAL A 43 -6.73 6.26 3.18
N VAL A 44 -6.99 4.96 3.27
CA VAL A 44 -6.07 3.91 2.85
C VAL A 44 -6.67 3.11 1.70
N PHE A 45 -5.85 2.83 0.68
CA PHE A 45 -6.19 2.00 -0.48
C PHE A 45 -5.31 0.75 -0.55
N PRO A 46 -5.76 -0.34 -1.19
CA PRO A 46 -4.99 -1.58 -1.37
C PRO A 46 -3.68 -1.43 -2.17
N GLU A 47 -2.91 -2.55 -2.22
CA GLU A 47 -1.71 -2.71 -3.04
C GLU A 47 -2.00 -2.44 -4.51
N THR A 48 -1.19 -1.61 -5.18
CA THR A 48 -1.33 -1.27 -6.61
C THR A 48 -2.77 -0.94 -7.05
N TRP A 49 -3.55 -0.33 -6.15
CA TRP A 49 -4.97 -0.04 -6.41
C TRP A 49 -5.15 0.81 -7.66
N LEU A 50 -4.27 1.81 -7.91
CA LEU A 50 -4.27 2.50 -9.19
C LEU A 50 -3.83 1.54 -10.28
N THR A 51 -4.78 1.26 -11.19
CA THR A 51 -4.72 0.35 -12.34
C THR A 51 -4.74 -1.16 -12.03
N GLY A 52 -4.82 -1.54 -10.76
CA GLY A 52 -5.03 -2.91 -10.31
C GLY A 52 -3.77 -3.75 -10.19
N TYR A 53 -3.89 -4.86 -9.46
CA TYR A 53 -2.81 -5.83 -9.27
C TYR A 53 -2.71 -6.74 -10.51
N PRO A 54 -1.52 -6.90 -11.13
CA PRO A 54 -1.35 -7.66 -12.37
C PRO A 54 -1.26 -9.16 -12.14
N ALA A 55 -2.30 -9.81 -11.57
CA ALA A 55 -2.29 -11.24 -11.27
C ALA A 55 -2.01 -12.13 -12.49
N TRP A 56 -2.30 -11.65 -13.70
CA TRP A 56 -1.96 -12.33 -14.94
C TRP A 56 -0.48 -12.71 -15.05
N VAL A 57 0.44 -12.02 -14.36
CA VAL A 57 1.88 -12.30 -14.42
C VAL A 57 2.22 -13.69 -13.88
N PHE A 58 1.43 -14.25 -12.98
CA PHE A 58 1.66 -15.61 -12.46
C PHE A 58 1.29 -16.70 -13.48
N GLY A 59 0.40 -16.38 -14.45
CA GLY A 59 0.02 -17.27 -15.55
C GLY A 59 0.79 -17.00 -16.85
N LEU A 60 1.32 -15.79 -17.07
CA LEU A 60 1.98 -15.33 -18.30
C LEU A 60 3.43 -14.91 -18.02
N ALA A 61 4.29 -15.88 -17.67
CA ALA A 61 5.70 -15.63 -17.32
C ALA A 61 6.69 -16.16 -18.39
N GLY A 62 6.20 -16.63 -19.54
CA GLY A 62 7.02 -17.19 -20.60
C GLY A 62 7.93 -16.17 -21.28
N TRP A 63 9.15 -16.57 -21.65
CA TRP A 63 10.08 -15.73 -22.40
C TRP A 63 9.49 -15.36 -23.76
N LYS A 64 9.38 -14.04 -24.03
CA LYS A 64 8.79 -13.49 -25.26
C LYS A 64 7.33 -13.92 -25.52
N ASP A 65 6.57 -14.23 -24.48
CA ASP A 65 5.14 -14.47 -24.61
C ASP A 65 4.43 -13.20 -25.14
N PRO A 66 3.76 -13.27 -26.30
CA PRO A 66 3.13 -12.08 -26.89
C PRO A 66 2.00 -11.50 -26.04
N ALA A 67 1.25 -12.35 -25.30
CA ALA A 67 0.19 -11.89 -24.41
C ALA A 67 0.78 -11.17 -23.21
N ALA A 68 1.82 -11.73 -22.58
CA ALA A 68 2.54 -11.07 -21.50
C ALA A 68 3.09 -9.71 -21.93
N GLN A 69 3.68 -9.61 -23.13
CA GLN A 69 4.19 -8.35 -23.67
C GLN A 69 3.08 -7.33 -23.92
N HIS A 70 1.92 -7.78 -24.40
CA HIS A 70 0.75 -6.93 -24.63
C HIS A 70 0.23 -6.33 -23.31
N TRP A 71 -0.02 -7.17 -22.31
CA TRP A 71 -0.54 -6.73 -21.00
C TRP A 71 0.47 -5.89 -20.23
N HIS A 72 1.75 -6.22 -20.32
CA HIS A 72 2.80 -5.38 -19.73
C HIS A 72 2.83 -3.99 -20.37
N ARG A 73 2.68 -3.89 -21.70
CA ARG A 73 2.60 -2.59 -22.38
C ARG A 73 1.41 -1.77 -21.88
N LEU A 74 0.22 -2.37 -21.80
CA LEU A 74 -0.97 -1.68 -21.31
C LEU A 74 -0.81 -1.24 -19.84
N LEU A 75 -0.28 -2.09 -18.98
CA LEU A 75 0.01 -1.74 -17.61
C LEU A 75 0.98 -0.55 -17.54
N LEU A 76 2.07 -0.57 -18.34
CA LEU A 76 3.04 0.51 -18.38
C LEU A 76 2.42 1.84 -18.86
N GLU A 77 1.58 1.78 -19.91
CA GLU A 77 0.89 2.95 -20.46
C GLU A 77 -0.10 3.56 -19.47
N GLN A 78 -0.74 2.73 -18.65
CA GLN A 78 -1.73 3.11 -17.64
C GLN A 78 -1.12 3.33 -16.23
N SER A 79 0.21 3.24 -16.09
CA SER A 79 0.88 3.46 -14.82
C SER A 79 1.27 4.92 -14.63
N PRO A 80 0.94 5.54 -13.47
CA PRO A 80 1.24 6.95 -13.23
C PRO A 80 2.74 7.19 -13.07
N VAL A 81 3.19 8.34 -13.53
CA VAL A 81 4.47 8.93 -13.16
C VAL A 81 4.22 9.85 -11.97
N ILE A 82 4.81 9.50 -10.83
CA ILE A 82 4.71 10.33 -9.63
C ILE A 82 5.75 11.45 -9.72
N GLY A 83 5.29 12.68 -9.68
CA GLY A 83 6.15 13.88 -9.71
C GLY A 83 7.02 14.04 -8.45
N PRO A 84 7.95 14.98 -8.45
CA PRO A 84 8.71 15.37 -7.26
C PRO A 84 7.79 15.71 -6.08
N ALA A 85 8.32 15.55 -4.87
CA ALA A 85 7.53 15.69 -3.64
C ALA A 85 6.87 17.08 -3.47
N ASP A 86 7.48 18.10 -4.02
CA ASP A 86 7.04 19.52 -3.98
C ASP A 86 6.11 19.92 -5.13
N ARG A 87 5.70 18.96 -5.99
CA ARG A 87 4.84 19.22 -7.14
C ARG A 87 3.53 18.45 -7.08
N VAL A 88 2.50 19.05 -7.66
CA VAL A 88 1.13 18.49 -7.70
C VAL A 88 0.59 18.26 -9.12
N ASP A 89 1.38 18.58 -10.16
CA ASP A 89 1.01 18.49 -11.58
C ASP A 89 1.45 17.16 -12.19
N ASP A 90 1.12 16.05 -11.54
CA ASP A 90 1.38 14.70 -12.00
C ASP A 90 0.09 13.93 -12.35
N ASP A 91 0.24 12.66 -12.73
CA ASP A 91 -0.88 11.83 -13.18
C ASP A 91 -1.90 11.52 -12.06
N VAL A 92 -1.59 11.81 -10.79
CA VAL A 92 -2.47 11.62 -9.62
C VAL A 92 -3.02 12.94 -9.05
N GLN A 93 -2.89 14.04 -9.80
CA GLN A 93 -3.31 15.38 -9.38
C GLN A 93 -4.74 15.45 -8.81
N PRO A 94 -5.78 14.79 -9.38
CA PRO A 94 -7.12 14.84 -8.82
C PRO A 94 -7.22 14.24 -7.41
N ILE A 95 -6.41 13.22 -7.08
CA ILE A 95 -6.33 12.62 -5.73
C ILE A 95 -5.67 13.62 -4.78
N ARG A 96 -4.58 14.27 -5.22
CA ARG A 96 -3.90 15.32 -4.46
C ARG A 96 -4.81 16.48 -4.13
N ALA A 97 -5.59 16.94 -5.12
CA ALA A 97 -6.56 18.01 -4.94
C ALA A 97 -7.68 17.62 -3.96
N ALA A 98 -8.15 16.37 -4.00
CA ALA A 98 -9.16 15.87 -3.08
C ALA A 98 -8.60 15.80 -1.64
N ALA A 99 -7.38 15.29 -1.46
CA ALA A 99 -6.68 15.23 -0.17
C ALA A 99 -6.50 16.65 0.43
N ALA A 100 -5.98 17.59 -0.36
CA ALA A 100 -5.76 18.96 0.07
C ALA A 100 -7.07 19.70 0.41
N LYS A 101 -8.10 19.54 -0.42
CA LYS A 101 -9.42 20.15 -0.19
C LYS A 101 -10.07 19.65 1.09
N ALA A 102 -9.92 18.35 1.38
CA ALA A 102 -10.50 17.72 2.57
C ALA A 102 -9.59 17.85 3.81
N GLY A 103 -8.31 18.19 3.63
CA GLY A 103 -7.32 18.24 4.69
C GLY A 103 -7.03 16.86 5.29
N VAL A 104 -6.99 15.80 4.46
CA VAL A 104 -6.78 14.42 4.89
C VAL A 104 -5.52 13.83 4.28
N THR A 105 -4.93 12.86 4.96
CA THR A 105 -3.82 12.07 4.39
C THR A 105 -4.36 10.86 3.64
N VAL A 106 -3.78 10.58 2.47
CA VAL A 106 -4.12 9.44 1.63
C VAL A 106 -2.90 8.53 1.48
N VAL A 107 -3.05 7.23 1.74
CA VAL A 107 -2.03 6.21 1.46
C VAL A 107 -2.59 5.25 0.42
N ILE A 108 -1.98 5.22 -0.76
CA ILE A 108 -2.51 4.49 -1.92
C ILE A 108 -1.44 3.65 -2.60
N GLY A 109 -1.76 2.37 -2.88
CA GLY A 109 -0.93 1.50 -3.70
C GLY A 109 -0.98 1.87 -5.18
N VAL A 110 0.17 1.98 -5.82
CA VAL A 110 0.30 2.40 -7.22
C VAL A 110 1.26 1.51 -8.00
N ASN A 111 0.95 1.25 -9.27
CA ASN A 111 1.94 0.83 -10.26
C ASN A 111 2.72 2.07 -10.69
N GLU A 112 3.84 2.39 -10.03
CA GLU A 112 4.62 3.59 -10.31
C GLU A 112 5.48 3.39 -11.56
N ARG A 113 5.33 4.25 -12.58
CA ARG A 113 6.24 4.30 -13.71
C ARG A 113 7.44 5.19 -13.38
N ALA A 114 8.66 4.65 -13.53
CA ALA A 114 9.90 5.37 -13.20
C ALA A 114 10.15 6.66 -13.99
N GLY A 115 9.47 6.84 -15.12
CA GLY A 115 9.53 8.03 -15.95
C GLY A 115 8.80 7.80 -17.28
N ARG A 116 8.49 8.86 -18.01
CA ARG A 116 7.63 8.80 -19.20
C ARG A 116 8.26 8.02 -20.36
N THR A 117 9.57 7.88 -20.43
CA THR A 117 10.29 7.24 -21.53
C THR A 117 10.82 5.84 -21.18
N GLY A 118 10.88 5.48 -19.90
CA GLY A 118 11.38 4.19 -19.45
C GLY A 118 10.31 3.10 -19.43
N GLY A 119 10.74 1.84 -19.43
CA GLY A 119 9.89 0.65 -19.27
C GLY A 119 9.89 0.09 -17.84
N THR A 120 10.46 0.80 -16.86
CA THR A 120 10.55 0.33 -15.48
C THR A 120 9.30 0.71 -14.68
N LEU A 121 8.71 -0.28 -14.02
CA LEU A 121 7.64 -0.13 -13.05
C LEU A 121 8.13 -0.47 -11.65
N PHE A 122 7.54 0.16 -10.65
CA PHE A 122 7.66 -0.20 -9.24
C PHE A 122 6.28 -0.43 -8.65
N ASN A 123 6.19 -1.37 -7.73
CA ASN A 123 5.06 -1.49 -6.82
C ASN A 123 5.30 -0.52 -5.66
N SER A 124 4.49 0.50 -5.54
CA SER A 124 4.76 1.61 -4.63
C SER A 124 3.57 1.95 -3.74
N SER A 125 3.86 2.37 -2.51
CA SER A 125 2.94 3.02 -1.59
C SER A 125 3.19 4.52 -1.63
N LEU A 126 2.22 5.28 -2.14
CA LEU A 126 2.26 6.73 -2.19
C LEU A 126 1.47 7.30 -1.01
N THR A 127 2.14 8.10 -0.18
CA THR A 127 1.48 8.89 0.87
C THR A 127 1.38 10.33 0.42
N ILE A 128 0.13 10.82 0.31
CA ILE A 128 -0.20 12.21 -0.01
C ILE A 128 -0.63 12.89 1.29
N GLY A 129 0.03 13.97 1.66
CA GLY A 129 -0.28 14.75 2.84
C GLY A 129 -1.58 15.57 2.71
N PRO A 130 -2.04 16.18 3.83
CA PRO A 130 -3.23 17.03 3.84
C PRO A 130 -3.05 18.36 3.08
N ASP A 131 -1.85 18.64 2.59
CA ASP A 131 -1.51 19.74 1.68
C ASP A 131 -1.54 19.32 0.18
N GLY A 132 -1.76 18.02 -0.10
CA GLY A 132 -1.74 17.44 -1.43
C GLY A 132 -0.34 17.09 -1.94
N LEU A 133 0.72 17.36 -1.16
CA LEU A 133 2.09 17.03 -1.53
C LEU A 133 2.43 15.57 -1.22
N THR A 134 3.50 15.06 -1.82
CA THR A 134 4.01 13.73 -1.48
C THR A 134 4.72 13.77 -0.13
N ALA A 135 4.13 13.17 0.88
CA ALA A 135 4.73 13.01 2.20
C ALA A 135 5.73 11.84 2.24
N ASN A 136 5.41 10.72 1.56
CA ASN A 136 6.31 9.58 1.39
C ASN A 136 6.01 8.82 0.10
N LEU A 137 7.03 8.18 -0.47
CA LEU A 137 6.91 7.24 -1.59
C LEU A 137 7.81 6.03 -1.30
N HIS A 138 7.19 4.95 -0.84
CA HIS A 138 7.86 3.69 -0.57
C HIS A 138 7.70 2.76 -1.76
N ARG A 139 8.80 2.26 -2.31
CA ARG A 139 8.84 1.23 -3.36
C ARG A 139 9.10 -0.12 -2.73
N LYS A 140 8.26 -1.12 -3.03
CA LYS A 140 8.42 -2.50 -2.54
C LYS A 140 9.86 -2.97 -2.71
N LEU A 141 10.52 -3.28 -1.61
CA LEU A 141 11.97 -3.59 -1.59
C LEU A 141 12.29 -4.77 -2.50
N THR A 142 11.44 -5.80 -2.42
CA THR A 142 11.62 -7.03 -3.22
C THR A 142 10.26 -7.51 -3.69
N PRO A 143 9.95 -7.37 -4.99
CA PRO A 143 8.75 -7.99 -5.56
C PRO A 143 8.77 -9.51 -5.38
N THR A 144 7.58 -10.08 -5.14
CA THR A 144 7.43 -11.50 -4.78
C THR A 144 7.40 -12.38 -6.01
N HIS A 145 8.20 -13.46 -6.03
CA HIS A 145 8.17 -14.49 -7.06
C HIS A 145 8.16 -13.90 -8.49
N THR A 146 7.12 -14.18 -9.31
CA THR A 146 6.98 -13.69 -10.69
C THR A 146 6.66 -12.20 -10.81
N GLU A 147 6.27 -11.52 -9.73
CA GLU A 147 6.15 -10.05 -9.73
C GLU A 147 7.42 -9.37 -10.23
N ARG A 148 8.60 -9.99 -10.08
CA ARG A 148 9.90 -9.49 -10.56
C ARG A 148 10.00 -9.37 -12.07
N ILE A 149 9.06 -9.94 -12.81
CA ILE A 149 8.96 -9.77 -14.27
C ILE A 149 8.35 -8.41 -14.61
N VAL A 150 7.49 -7.89 -13.74
CA VAL A 150 6.79 -6.61 -13.91
C VAL A 150 7.47 -5.48 -13.18
N TRP A 151 7.82 -5.69 -11.89
CA TRP A 151 8.34 -4.64 -11.03
C TRP A 151 9.81 -4.79 -10.72
N ALA A 152 10.53 -3.69 -10.76
CA ALA A 152 11.89 -3.59 -10.24
C ALA A 152 11.90 -3.59 -8.72
N ALA A 153 13.03 -4.00 -8.14
CA ALA A 153 13.28 -3.87 -6.70
C ALA A 153 13.31 -2.39 -6.30
N GLY A 154 12.70 -2.11 -5.15
CA GLY A 154 12.67 -0.78 -4.57
C GLY A 154 13.98 -0.40 -3.87
N ASP A 155 13.91 0.68 -3.09
CA ASP A 155 15.02 1.23 -2.32
C ASP A 155 14.58 1.56 -0.88
N GLY A 156 15.53 1.87 -0.01
CA GLY A 156 15.24 2.18 1.40
C GLY A 156 14.78 3.61 1.66
N ALA A 157 14.59 4.45 0.63
CA ALA A 157 14.23 5.86 0.83
C ALA A 157 12.87 6.03 1.49
N GLY A 158 11.92 5.14 1.18
CA GLY A 158 10.57 5.17 1.70
C GLY A 158 10.37 4.43 3.04
N LEU A 159 11.42 3.81 3.62
CA LEU A 159 11.37 3.23 4.96
C LEU A 159 11.41 4.35 6.01
N ASP A 160 10.31 5.06 6.11
CA ASP A 160 10.13 6.21 7.00
C ASP A 160 8.67 6.32 7.45
N VAL A 161 8.44 7.17 8.44
CA VAL A 161 7.10 7.50 8.94
C VAL A 161 6.75 8.94 8.59
N VAL A 162 5.45 9.21 8.49
CA VAL A 162 4.89 10.55 8.28
C VAL A 162 3.97 10.91 9.44
N ASP A 163 3.84 12.20 9.74
CA ASP A 163 2.88 12.68 10.72
C ASP A 163 1.50 12.85 10.08
N VAL A 164 0.47 12.37 10.77
CA VAL A 164 -0.94 12.57 10.42
C VAL A 164 -1.68 12.98 11.68
N ASP A 165 -1.98 14.27 11.79
CA ASP A 165 -2.68 14.83 12.96
C ASP A 165 -2.00 14.48 14.30
N GLY A 166 -0.68 14.38 14.33
CA GLY A 166 0.13 14.05 15.51
C GLY A 166 0.33 12.56 15.74
N ALA A 167 -0.19 11.67 14.88
CA ALA A 167 0.14 10.24 14.87
C ALA A 167 1.20 9.94 13.80
N THR A 168 2.14 9.05 14.09
CA THR A 168 3.17 8.60 13.13
C THR A 168 2.72 7.37 12.36
N ILE A 169 2.78 7.44 11.02
CA ILE A 169 2.26 6.41 10.11
C ILE A 169 3.36 5.87 9.23
N GLY A 170 3.59 4.55 9.27
CA GLY A 170 4.46 3.81 8.35
C GLY A 170 3.65 2.99 7.34
N SER A 171 4.30 2.49 6.29
CA SER A 171 3.67 1.57 5.35
C SER A 171 4.65 0.56 4.76
N LEU A 172 4.19 -0.68 4.56
CA LEU A 172 4.85 -1.73 3.82
C LEU A 172 3.88 -2.40 2.85
N ILE A 173 4.42 -3.17 1.90
CA ILE A 173 3.66 -3.78 0.82
C ILE A 173 3.78 -5.30 0.88
N CYS A 174 2.65 -5.98 1.12
CA CYS A 174 2.49 -7.43 0.97
C CYS A 174 3.55 -8.23 1.77
N TRP A 175 4.33 -9.07 1.12
CA TRP A 175 5.31 -9.95 1.75
C TRP A 175 6.51 -9.25 2.38
N GLU A 176 6.63 -7.93 2.26
CA GLU A 176 7.59 -7.16 3.08
C GLU A 176 7.32 -7.31 4.58
N HIS A 177 6.06 -7.59 4.95
CA HIS A 177 5.67 -7.85 6.34
C HIS A 177 6.34 -9.09 6.95
N PHE A 178 6.87 -9.99 6.12
CA PHE A 178 7.66 -11.14 6.60
C PHE A 178 9.16 -10.82 6.73
N ASN A 179 9.61 -9.62 6.32
CA ASN A 179 11.01 -9.20 6.46
C ASN A 179 11.22 -8.53 7.84
N PRO A 180 11.91 -9.18 8.80
CA PRO A 180 12.10 -8.64 10.14
C PRO A 180 12.88 -7.32 10.16
N LEU A 181 13.80 -7.12 9.20
CA LEU A 181 14.61 -5.89 9.14
C LEU A 181 13.79 -4.69 8.66
N ALA A 182 12.86 -4.91 7.71
CA ALA A 182 11.95 -3.86 7.25
C ALA A 182 11.00 -3.43 8.38
N ARG A 183 10.43 -4.40 9.13
CA ARG A 183 9.58 -4.12 10.29
C ARG A 183 10.35 -3.33 11.35
N GLN A 184 11.54 -3.81 11.75
CA GLN A 184 12.37 -3.14 12.74
C GLN A 184 12.75 -1.72 12.33
N ALA A 185 13.01 -1.49 11.03
CA ALA A 185 13.32 -0.15 10.52
C ALA A 185 12.18 0.86 10.75
N LEU A 186 10.92 0.42 10.66
CA LEU A 186 9.75 1.27 10.93
C LEU A 186 9.43 1.35 12.43
N HIS A 187 9.51 0.26 13.17
CA HIS A 187 9.29 0.27 14.62
C HIS A 187 10.20 1.25 15.35
N VAL A 188 11.50 1.30 15.01
CA VAL A 188 12.45 2.26 15.61
C VAL A 188 12.18 3.71 15.20
N ARG A 189 11.38 3.95 14.15
CA ARG A 189 10.90 5.28 13.77
C ARG A 189 9.69 5.72 14.60
N GLY A 190 9.19 4.85 15.47
CA GLY A 190 8.08 5.14 16.38
C GLY A 190 6.73 5.17 15.70
N GLU A 191 6.51 4.32 14.66
CA GLU A 191 5.19 4.25 14.03
C GLU A 191 4.10 3.87 15.04
N GLU A 192 2.97 4.56 14.96
CA GLU A 192 1.79 4.32 15.80
C GLU A 192 0.70 3.61 15.01
N ILE A 193 0.67 3.85 13.70
CA ILE A 193 -0.23 3.23 12.74
C ILE A 193 0.61 2.70 11.59
N HIS A 194 0.42 1.45 11.27
CA HIS A 194 1.02 0.80 10.11
C HIS A 194 -0.02 0.56 9.03
N VAL A 195 0.27 0.96 7.79
CA VAL A 195 -0.54 0.66 6.62
C VAL A 195 0.05 -0.55 5.90
N ALA A 196 -0.71 -1.63 5.86
CA ALA A 196 -0.38 -2.86 5.18
C ALA A 196 -1.19 -3.00 3.89
N HIS A 197 -0.51 -2.87 2.76
CA HIS A 197 -1.11 -3.05 1.44
C HIS A 197 -1.09 -4.52 1.03
N TRP A 198 -2.24 -5.07 0.62
CA TRP A 198 -2.37 -6.47 0.21
C TRP A 198 -3.13 -6.61 -1.11
N PRO A 199 -2.81 -7.65 -1.94
CA PRO A 199 -3.63 -8.01 -3.09
C PRO A 199 -4.85 -8.85 -2.65
N ASP A 200 -4.69 -9.66 -1.60
CA ASP A 200 -5.70 -10.52 -0.99
C ASP A 200 -5.48 -10.61 0.53
N MET A 201 -6.36 -11.30 1.26
CA MET A 201 -6.23 -11.46 2.70
C MET A 201 -6.23 -12.94 3.13
N ALA A 202 -5.33 -13.72 2.55
CA ALA A 202 -5.07 -15.10 2.95
C ALA A 202 -4.71 -15.22 4.44
N ASP A 203 -4.85 -16.41 5.03
CA ASP A 203 -4.56 -16.65 6.46
C ASP A 203 -3.14 -16.21 6.85
N SER A 204 -2.15 -16.44 5.97
CA SER A 204 -0.78 -15.99 6.22
C SER A 204 -0.65 -14.46 6.32
N HIS A 205 -1.43 -13.71 5.53
CA HIS A 205 -1.47 -12.24 5.57
C HIS A 205 -2.15 -11.75 6.85
N GLN A 206 -3.21 -12.43 7.29
CA GLN A 206 -3.86 -12.13 8.58
C GLN A 206 -2.90 -12.38 9.76
N ILE A 207 -2.13 -13.47 9.72
CA ILE A 207 -1.10 -13.77 10.73
C ILE A 207 -0.05 -12.66 10.74
N ALA A 208 0.48 -12.27 9.56
CA ALA A 208 1.48 -11.22 9.44
C ALA A 208 0.98 -9.87 9.97
N ALA A 209 -0.25 -9.46 9.62
CA ALA A 209 -0.84 -8.21 10.05
C ALA A 209 -1.01 -8.15 11.58
N ARG A 210 -1.55 -9.21 12.18
CA ARG A 210 -1.73 -9.30 13.63
C ARG A 210 -0.40 -9.38 14.38
N PHE A 211 0.56 -10.14 13.83
CA PHE A 211 1.89 -10.23 14.42
C PHE A 211 2.63 -8.89 14.37
N TYR A 212 2.53 -8.16 13.25
CA TYR A 212 3.10 -6.83 13.11
C TYR A 212 2.55 -5.87 14.19
N ALA A 213 1.23 -5.87 14.37
CA ALA A 213 0.57 -5.05 15.38
C ALA A 213 1.05 -5.38 16.80
N LEU A 214 1.12 -6.68 17.12
CA LEU A 214 1.60 -7.18 18.41
C LEU A 214 3.09 -6.86 18.64
N GLU A 215 3.96 -7.09 17.64
CA GLU A 215 5.40 -6.84 17.70
C GLU A 215 5.70 -5.35 17.88
N GLY A 216 5.10 -4.51 17.03
CA GLY A 216 5.36 -3.07 16.97
C GLY A 216 4.56 -2.24 17.97
N ARG A 217 3.61 -2.84 18.71
CA ARG A 217 2.66 -2.11 19.57
C ARG A 217 2.01 -0.95 18.85
N CYS A 218 1.56 -1.21 17.62
CA CYS A 218 0.92 -0.24 16.74
C CYS A 218 -0.41 -0.77 16.20
N PHE A 219 -1.23 0.10 15.66
CA PHE A 219 -2.40 -0.31 14.89
C PHE A 219 -1.97 -0.73 13.49
N VAL A 220 -2.52 -1.83 12.96
CA VAL A 220 -2.27 -2.24 11.57
C VAL A 220 -3.55 -2.13 10.77
N ILE A 221 -3.55 -1.26 9.77
CA ILE A 221 -4.63 -1.09 8.80
C ILE A 221 -4.27 -1.90 7.57
N SER A 222 -4.92 -3.04 7.40
CA SER A 222 -4.75 -3.90 6.23
C SER A 222 -5.78 -3.53 5.17
N ALA A 223 -5.32 -3.05 4.01
CA ALA A 223 -6.15 -2.78 2.85
C ALA A 223 -5.94 -3.86 1.79
N ALA A 224 -6.97 -4.63 1.48
CA ALA A 224 -6.96 -5.71 0.50
C ALA A 224 -7.86 -5.38 -0.70
N GLN A 225 -7.46 -5.86 -1.88
CA GLN A 225 -8.20 -5.60 -3.11
C GLN A 225 -9.52 -6.36 -3.15
N ILE A 226 -10.49 -5.79 -3.82
CA ILE A 226 -11.73 -6.44 -4.22
C ILE A 226 -11.90 -6.26 -5.75
N LEU A 227 -12.16 -7.36 -6.46
CA LEU A 227 -12.28 -7.36 -7.91
C LEU A 227 -13.21 -8.49 -8.35
N ASP A 228 -14.25 -8.15 -9.11
CA ASP A 228 -15.16 -9.13 -9.70
C ASP A 228 -14.68 -9.52 -11.11
N THR A 229 -14.99 -10.74 -11.54
CA THR A 229 -14.74 -11.21 -12.91
C THR A 229 -15.34 -10.30 -13.98
N ALA A 230 -16.48 -9.66 -13.67
CA ALA A 230 -17.15 -8.71 -14.56
C ALA A 230 -16.38 -7.40 -14.79
N ASP A 231 -15.46 -7.06 -13.90
CA ASP A 231 -14.62 -5.85 -13.99
C ASP A 231 -13.31 -6.08 -14.77
N VAL A 232 -13.03 -7.34 -15.16
CA VAL A 232 -11.83 -7.71 -15.91
C VAL A 232 -12.13 -7.68 -17.42
N PRO A 233 -11.29 -7.07 -18.27
CA PRO A 233 -11.41 -7.18 -19.73
C PRO A 233 -11.51 -8.63 -20.18
N ALA A 234 -12.44 -8.93 -21.10
CA ALA A 234 -12.79 -10.30 -21.48
C ALA A 234 -11.59 -11.12 -22.01
N ASP A 235 -10.67 -10.48 -22.71
CA ASP A 235 -9.44 -11.09 -23.25
C ASP A 235 -8.34 -11.26 -22.21
N LEU A 236 -8.45 -10.57 -21.05
CA LEU A 236 -7.55 -10.69 -19.89
C LEU A 236 -8.08 -11.69 -18.85
N LEU A 237 -9.36 -12.02 -18.86
CA LEU A 237 -10.00 -12.80 -17.80
C LEU A 237 -9.34 -14.16 -17.58
N GLU A 238 -9.11 -14.94 -18.63
CA GLU A 238 -8.47 -16.26 -18.51
C GLU A 238 -7.00 -16.17 -18.03
N PRO A 239 -6.13 -15.28 -18.57
CA PRO A 239 -4.81 -15.05 -18.00
C PRO A 239 -4.83 -14.62 -16.54
N PHE A 240 -5.80 -13.79 -16.15
CA PHE A 240 -5.95 -13.31 -14.78
C PHE A 240 -6.33 -14.44 -13.82
N ARG A 241 -7.34 -15.25 -14.20
CA ARG A 241 -7.75 -16.45 -13.45
C ARG A 241 -6.62 -17.45 -13.31
N ALA A 242 -5.89 -17.75 -14.41
CA ALA A 242 -4.71 -18.61 -14.38
C ALA A 242 -3.63 -18.11 -13.40
N GLY A 243 -3.48 -16.79 -13.29
CA GLY A 243 -2.58 -16.16 -12.33
C GLY A 243 -3.01 -16.29 -10.86
N ILE A 244 -4.32 -16.24 -10.59
CA ILE A 244 -4.86 -16.45 -9.24
C ILE A 244 -4.71 -17.94 -8.83
N GLY A 245 -4.94 -18.85 -9.75
CA GLY A 245 -4.75 -20.27 -9.52
C GLY A 245 -5.98 -21.13 -9.85
N PRO A 246 -5.90 -22.45 -9.56
CA PRO A 246 -6.93 -23.42 -9.98
C PRO A 246 -8.29 -23.22 -9.30
N ASP A 247 -8.32 -22.53 -8.16
CA ASP A 247 -9.55 -22.25 -7.41
C ASP A 247 -10.19 -20.90 -7.79
N ALA A 248 -9.64 -20.18 -8.81
CA ALA A 248 -10.21 -18.94 -9.28
C ALA A 248 -11.64 -19.15 -9.81
N PRO A 249 -12.63 -18.35 -9.36
CA PRO A 249 -14.02 -18.55 -9.75
C PRO A 249 -14.28 -18.24 -11.22
N ASP A 250 -15.28 -18.89 -11.81
CA ASP A 250 -15.75 -18.56 -13.16
C ASP A 250 -16.52 -17.24 -13.19
N GLN A 251 -17.22 -16.92 -12.10
CA GLN A 251 -17.98 -15.70 -11.89
C GLN A 251 -17.89 -15.26 -10.43
N GLY A 252 -17.94 -13.96 -10.19
CA GLY A 252 -17.84 -13.36 -8.86
C GLY A 252 -16.45 -12.89 -8.52
N TRP A 253 -16.11 -12.89 -7.25
CA TRP A 253 -14.90 -12.24 -6.74
C TRP A 253 -13.61 -13.00 -7.10
N LEU A 254 -12.74 -12.37 -7.87
CA LEU A 254 -11.35 -12.80 -8.10
C LEU A 254 -10.45 -12.40 -6.92
N PHE A 255 -10.67 -11.21 -6.38
CA PHE A 255 -10.20 -10.79 -5.08
C PHE A 255 -11.42 -10.41 -4.25
N ASP A 256 -11.59 -11.01 -3.10
CA ASP A 256 -12.80 -10.88 -2.30
C ASP A 256 -12.70 -9.89 -1.13
N GLY A 257 -11.59 -9.13 -1.06
CA GLY A 257 -11.37 -8.15 0.00
C GLY A 257 -10.61 -8.70 1.19
N GLY A 258 -11.21 -8.64 2.39
CA GLY A 258 -10.58 -9.01 3.65
C GLY A 258 -9.86 -7.86 4.36
N SER A 259 -10.13 -6.62 3.96
CA SER A 259 -9.59 -5.46 4.67
C SER A 259 -9.98 -5.49 6.13
N SER A 260 -9.04 -5.11 7.00
CA SER A 260 -9.16 -5.31 8.45
C SER A 260 -8.31 -4.31 9.23
N ILE A 261 -8.54 -4.22 10.54
CA ILE A 261 -7.70 -3.43 11.45
C ILE A 261 -7.37 -4.26 12.67
N ALA A 262 -6.06 -4.45 12.94
CA ALA A 262 -5.57 -5.05 14.17
C ALA A 262 -5.13 -3.96 15.16
N GLY A 263 -5.39 -4.18 16.45
CA GLY A 263 -4.93 -3.33 17.55
C GLY A 263 -3.53 -3.71 18.04
N PRO A 264 -2.91 -2.88 18.90
CA PRO A 264 -1.55 -3.09 19.41
C PRO A 264 -1.40 -4.35 20.29
N ASP A 265 -2.51 -4.96 20.68
CA ASP A 265 -2.60 -6.28 21.35
C ASP A 265 -2.65 -7.46 20.34
N GLY A 266 -2.59 -7.20 19.04
CA GLY A 266 -2.72 -8.20 17.98
C GLY A 266 -4.14 -8.73 17.77
N ASN A 267 -5.15 -8.19 18.45
CA ASN A 267 -6.54 -8.56 18.26
C ASN A 267 -7.22 -7.67 17.21
N TRP A 268 -8.25 -8.22 16.56
CA TRP A 268 -9.00 -7.46 15.57
C TRP A 268 -9.87 -6.37 16.23
N ILE A 269 -9.71 -5.12 15.78
CA ILE A 269 -10.65 -4.02 15.98
C ILE A 269 -11.73 -4.09 14.92
N VAL A 270 -11.32 -4.29 13.67
CA VAL A 270 -12.18 -4.62 12.55
C VAL A 270 -11.70 -5.95 11.98
N PRO A 271 -12.46 -7.04 12.14
CA PRO A 271 -12.09 -8.33 11.55
C PRO A 271 -12.12 -8.24 10.03
N PRO A 272 -11.45 -9.16 9.30
CA PRO A 272 -11.45 -9.17 7.85
C PRO A 272 -12.86 -9.14 7.25
N VAL A 273 -13.10 -8.19 6.35
CA VAL A 273 -14.39 -7.98 5.67
C VAL A 273 -14.28 -8.53 4.26
N PHE A 274 -14.96 -9.65 3.99
CA PHE A 274 -14.92 -10.31 2.69
C PHE A 274 -16.21 -10.07 1.88
N ALA A 275 -16.09 -10.12 0.57
CA ALA A 275 -17.17 -10.05 -0.41
C ALA A 275 -18.09 -8.81 -0.32
N GLU A 276 -17.57 -7.71 0.20
CA GLU A 276 -18.30 -6.44 0.33
C GLU A 276 -17.49 -5.27 -0.23
N ALA A 277 -17.92 -4.68 -1.34
CA ALA A 277 -17.33 -3.47 -1.90
C ALA A 277 -17.83 -2.22 -1.15
N ARG A 278 -17.05 -1.72 -0.17
CA ARG A 278 -17.42 -0.56 0.65
C ARG A 278 -16.22 0.24 1.16
N ILE A 279 -16.47 1.41 1.73
CA ILE A 279 -15.51 2.11 2.59
C ILE A 279 -15.75 1.64 4.03
N ILE A 280 -14.67 1.20 4.70
CA ILE A 280 -14.68 0.72 6.08
C ILE A 280 -14.08 1.81 6.94
N THR A 281 -14.82 2.33 7.93
CA THR A 281 -14.34 3.38 8.84
C THR A 281 -14.20 2.84 10.25
N ALA A 282 -13.20 3.33 11.00
CA ALA A 282 -13.00 3.03 12.40
C ALA A 282 -12.33 4.18 13.13
N ASP A 283 -12.60 4.29 14.43
CA ASP A 283 -11.91 5.20 15.34
C ASP A 283 -10.84 4.44 16.12
N LEU A 284 -9.60 4.90 16.03
CA LEU A 284 -8.46 4.33 16.73
C LEU A 284 -8.17 5.15 17.99
N ASP A 285 -8.15 4.50 19.14
CA ASP A 285 -7.68 5.09 20.40
C ASP A 285 -6.16 4.86 20.52
N LEU A 286 -5.40 5.87 20.16
CA LEU A 286 -3.94 5.80 20.10
C LEU A 286 -3.30 5.59 21.48
N GLY A 287 -4.02 5.89 22.56
CA GLY A 287 -3.57 5.66 23.94
C GLY A 287 -3.33 4.18 24.27
N ARG A 288 -4.07 3.26 23.64
CA ARG A 288 -3.94 1.82 23.87
C ARG A 288 -2.53 1.28 23.61
N ARG A 289 -1.79 1.86 22.67
CA ARG A 289 -0.41 1.42 22.40
C ARG A 289 0.52 1.58 23.60
N TYR A 290 0.34 2.63 24.40
CA TYR A 290 1.15 2.87 25.59
C TYR A 290 0.84 1.86 26.71
N GLU A 291 -0.41 1.43 26.82
CA GLU A 291 -0.81 0.38 27.75
C GLU A 291 -0.12 -0.95 27.40
N GLU A 292 -0.16 -1.32 26.12
CA GLU A 292 0.42 -2.57 25.61
C GLU A 292 1.96 -2.54 25.59
N SER A 293 2.59 -1.36 25.50
CA SER A 293 4.05 -1.22 25.49
C SER A 293 4.70 -1.56 26.82
N LEU A 294 3.93 -1.69 27.90
CA LEU A 294 4.46 -2.13 29.20
C LEU A 294 5.10 -3.52 29.13
N ASP A 295 4.46 -4.45 28.41
CA ASP A 295 4.88 -5.83 28.33
C ASP A 295 5.94 -6.08 27.24
N LEU A 296 5.85 -5.36 26.14
CA LEU A 296 6.76 -5.51 24.98
C LEU A 296 6.95 -4.17 24.29
N ASP A 297 8.21 -3.76 24.11
CA ASP A 297 8.61 -2.64 23.25
C ASP A 297 9.90 -3.02 22.54
N VAL A 298 9.79 -3.54 21.33
CA VAL A 298 10.94 -4.02 20.52
C VAL A 298 11.88 -2.91 20.08
N ALA A 299 11.39 -1.67 20.06
CA ALA A 299 12.19 -0.48 19.75
C ALA A 299 12.76 0.20 21.00
N GLY A 300 12.19 -0.10 22.18
CA GLY A 300 12.56 0.45 23.48
C GLY A 300 13.26 -0.56 24.40
N HIS A 301 12.62 -0.97 25.50
CA HIS A 301 13.25 -1.75 26.58
C HIS A 301 13.59 -3.21 26.21
N TYR A 302 13.06 -3.76 25.09
CA TYR A 302 13.50 -5.04 24.51
C TYR A 302 14.60 -4.87 23.46
N SER A 303 14.91 -3.64 23.06
CA SER A 303 15.99 -3.36 22.10
C SER A 303 17.37 -3.64 22.73
N ARG A 304 18.30 -4.18 21.93
CA ARG A 304 19.69 -4.46 22.33
C ARG A 304 20.66 -3.83 21.33
N PRO A 305 20.76 -2.46 21.29
CA PRO A 305 21.67 -1.76 20.39
C PRO A 305 23.15 -2.01 20.70
N ASP A 306 23.45 -2.57 21.88
CA ASP A 306 24.78 -3.06 22.26
C ASP A 306 25.15 -4.40 21.58
N VAL A 307 24.15 -5.14 21.05
CA VAL A 307 24.31 -6.45 20.40
C VAL A 307 24.03 -6.37 18.90
N PHE A 308 22.99 -5.64 18.49
CA PHE A 308 22.51 -5.58 17.11
C PHE A 308 22.64 -4.17 16.56
N ASN A 309 23.15 -4.07 15.33
CA ASN A 309 23.24 -2.82 14.60
C ASN A 309 22.51 -2.97 13.25
N LEU A 310 21.41 -2.25 13.07
CA LEU A 310 20.69 -2.16 11.81
C LEU A 310 20.99 -0.82 11.16
N THR A 311 21.57 -0.85 9.96
CA THR A 311 21.78 0.35 9.13
C THR A 311 20.92 0.28 7.89
N VAL A 312 20.08 1.29 7.69
CA VAL A 312 19.23 1.43 6.50
C VAL A 312 19.81 2.46 5.55
N ASN A 313 20.12 2.05 4.32
CA ASN A 313 20.51 2.99 3.27
C ASN A 313 19.25 3.62 2.67
N ARG A 314 18.99 4.87 3.01
CA ARG A 314 17.81 5.63 2.55
C ARG A 314 18.06 6.44 1.27
N ARG A 315 19.17 6.23 0.59
CA ARG A 315 19.44 6.90 -0.67
C ARG A 315 18.61 6.27 -1.78
N ARG A 316 17.79 7.09 -2.46
CA ARG A 316 17.14 6.69 -3.72
C ARG A 316 18.15 6.85 -4.85
N PRO A 317 18.56 5.77 -5.54
CA PRO A 317 19.45 5.89 -6.68
C PRO A 317 18.74 6.62 -7.83
N PRO A 318 19.46 7.39 -8.65
CA PRO A 318 18.89 7.95 -9.87
C PRO A 318 18.44 6.82 -10.82
N ALA A 319 17.52 7.10 -11.72
CA ALA A 319 17.07 6.13 -12.71
C ALA A 319 18.28 5.55 -13.48
N GLY A 320 18.34 4.21 -13.58
CA GLY A 320 19.44 3.49 -14.18
C GLY A 320 20.74 3.48 -13.36
N GLY A 321 20.77 4.04 -12.15
CA GLY A 321 21.95 4.04 -11.27
C GLY A 321 23.13 4.86 -11.75
N VAL A 322 22.96 5.69 -12.79
CA VAL A 322 24.04 6.47 -13.42
C VAL A 322 24.01 7.92 -12.92
N ILE A 323 25.14 8.40 -12.44
CA ILE A 323 25.36 9.81 -12.09
C ILE A 323 26.30 10.39 -13.14
N PHE A 324 25.81 11.38 -13.88
CA PHE A 324 26.64 12.16 -14.81
C PHE A 324 27.32 13.28 -14.00
N THR A 325 28.66 13.25 -13.93
CA THR A 325 29.46 14.33 -13.33
C THR A 325 30.06 15.15 -14.47
N ASN A 326 29.91 16.49 -14.40
CA ASN A 326 30.57 17.41 -15.33
C ASN A 326 32.05 17.55 -14.99
#